data_b5733f199e78b69b75c5deed1547413e
#
_entry.id   b5733f199e78b69b75c5deed1547413e
#
_cell.length_a   1.000
_cell.length_b   1.000
_cell.length_c   1.000
_cell.angle_alpha   90.00
_cell.angle_beta   90.00
_cell.angle_gamma   90.00
#
_symmetry.space_group_name_H-M   'P 1'
#
loop_
_entity.id
_entity.type
_entity.pdbx_description
1 polymer ?
#
loop_
_entity_poly.entity_id
_entity_poly.type
_entity_poly.pdbx_seq_one_letter_code
_entity_poly.pdbx_strand_id
1 'polypeptide(L)'
;MNYMRDSNPAYHIPVLLSEAMDGLKLRASGVFVDCTFGGGGHSTEILAHLNSEGRVYGFDQDGDAKRNVLQDDRFVFIPHNFRHIRRFLRLHGVTAVDGILADLGVSSHQFDEPTRGFSTRSEDASLDMRMDKRQSLTAESVLNTYGEQKLQEMFSMYGEVTNAKTLAKAIVTLRNKTPFRTVRGFKQTIADLVKGNPNRYFAQVFQALRIEVNDETGALREMLTQVPDLLKPGGRIVIISFHSLEDRIVKQFFRYGRFEAKDEQDPFGSFPSITPFRTITKKPITPSEKELNRNPRARSAKLRIAEKI
;
A
#
# COMPACT_ATOMS: atom_id res chain seq x y z
N MET A 1 10.14 36.92 3.83
CA MET A 1 10.47 36.31 5.13
C MET A 1 10.91 34.88 4.90
N ASN A 2 12.22 34.64 5.08
CA ASN A 2 12.80 33.30 4.89
C ASN A 2 12.39 32.42 6.08
N TYR A 3 11.50 31.45 5.85
CA TYR A 3 11.33 30.36 6.78
C TYR A 3 12.54 29.43 6.65
N MET A 4 13.43 29.51 7.64
CA MET A 4 14.49 28.50 7.82
C MET A 4 13.81 27.12 7.95
N ARG A 5 14.09 26.24 7.01
CA ARG A 5 13.80 24.82 7.12
C ARG A 5 14.72 24.26 8.19
N ASP A 6 14.20 24.00 9.38
CA ASP A 6 14.88 23.13 10.33
C ASP A 6 15.05 21.76 9.65
N SER A 7 16.27 21.51 9.21
CA SER A 7 16.70 20.29 8.57
C SER A 7 16.83 19.19 9.62
N ASN A 8 15.72 18.52 9.94
CA ASN A 8 15.77 17.21 10.58
C ASN A 8 16.11 16.18 9.48
N PRO A 9 17.28 15.52 9.48
CA PRO A 9 17.78 14.68 8.37
C PRO A 9 17.06 13.34 8.21
N ALA A 10 15.93 13.11 8.86
CA ALA A 10 15.17 11.85 8.80
C ALA A 10 13.85 11.96 8.02
N TYR A 11 13.58 13.07 7.31
CA TYR A 11 12.34 13.15 6.54
C TYR A 11 12.43 12.34 5.25
N HIS A 12 11.60 11.34 5.20
CA HIS A 12 11.41 10.41 4.08
C HIS A 12 11.07 11.18 2.80
N ILE A 13 11.90 11.02 1.77
CA ILE A 13 11.59 11.57 0.43
C ILE A 13 10.47 10.71 -0.15
N PRO A 14 9.30 11.31 -0.50
CA PRO A 14 8.21 10.56 -1.12
C PRO A 14 8.67 9.91 -2.43
N VAL A 15 8.22 8.68 -2.65
CA VAL A 15 8.59 7.90 -3.85
C VAL A 15 7.88 8.47 -5.06
N LEU A 16 8.62 8.67 -6.18
CA LEU A 16 8.08 9.15 -7.46
C LEU A 16 7.25 10.45 -7.31
N LEU A 17 7.71 11.37 -6.45
CA LEU A 17 6.97 12.58 -6.08
C LEU A 17 6.61 13.42 -7.31
N SER A 18 7.58 13.72 -8.17
CA SER A 18 7.36 14.55 -9.37
C SER A 18 6.36 13.88 -10.30
N GLU A 19 6.57 12.59 -10.56
CA GLU A 19 5.73 11.79 -11.45
C GLU A 19 4.28 11.63 -10.91
N ALA A 20 4.13 11.59 -9.58
CA ALA A 20 2.83 11.55 -8.93
C ALA A 20 2.09 12.89 -9.08
N MET A 21 2.77 14.02 -8.88
CA MET A 21 2.19 15.36 -9.06
C MET A 21 1.78 15.61 -10.52
N ASP A 22 2.64 15.28 -11.47
CA ASP A 22 2.32 15.36 -12.91
C ASP A 22 1.15 14.44 -13.28
N GLY A 23 1.13 13.25 -12.68
CA GLY A 23 0.07 12.27 -12.87
C GLY A 23 -1.28 12.76 -12.40
N LEU A 24 -1.36 13.42 -11.25
CA LEU A 24 -2.59 13.97 -10.68
C LEU A 24 -3.18 15.12 -11.51
N LYS A 25 -2.38 15.82 -12.30
CA LYS A 25 -2.80 16.98 -13.08
C LYS A 25 -3.47 18.03 -12.18
N LEU A 26 -2.72 18.47 -11.15
CA LEU A 26 -3.22 19.34 -10.09
C LEU A 26 -3.89 20.61 -10.63
N ARG A 27 -5.03 20.98 -10.01
CA ARG A 27 -5.76 22.23 -10.24
C ARG A 27 -5.76 23.04 -8.95
N ALA A 28 -5.52 24.34 -9.04
CA ALA A 28 -5.37 25.20 -7.87
C ALA A 28 -6.53 25.13 -6.87
N SER A 29 -7.79 25.08 -7.35
CA SER A 29 -8.99 24.95 -6.51
C SER A 29 -9.52 23.51 -6.42
N GLY A 30 -8.70 22.51 -6.79
CA GLY A 30 -9.10 21.11 -6.81
C GLY A 30 -9.24 20.48 -5.43
N VAL A 31 -10.00 19.38 -5.38
CA VAL A 31 -10.15 18.52 -4.21
C VAL A 31 -9.39 17.22 -4.45
N PHE A 32 -8.40 16.92 -3.62
CA PHE A 32 -7.54 15.75 -3.77
C PHE A 32 -7.60 14.85 -2.55
N VAL A 33 -7.35 13.57 -2.77
CA VAL A 33 -7.27 12.56 -1.71
C VAL A 33 -5.91 11.89 -1.78
N ASP A 34 -5.22 11.85 -0.64
CA ASP A 34 -4.06 11.01 -0.39
C ASP A 34 -4.51 9.82 0.47
N CYS A 35 -4.57 8.63 -0.11
CA CYS A 35 -5.04 7.41 0.56
C CYS A 35 -4.03 6.87 1.57
N THR A 36 -2.80 7.36 1.56
CA THR A 36 -1.64 6.81 2.27
C THR A 36 -0.77 7.93 2.82
N PHE A 37 -1.37 8.75 3.70
CA PHE A 37 -0.78 10.00 4.19
C PHE A 37 0.62 9.81 4.78
N GLY A 38 0.82 8.82 5.67
CA GLY A 38 2.11 8.47 6.26
C GLY A 38 2.85 9.65 6.88
N GLY A 39 3.98 10.02 6.28
CA GLY A 39 4.78 11.18 6.66
C GLY A 39 4.30 12.52 6.09
N GLY A 40 3.24 12.53 5.28
CA GLY A 40 2.63 13.74 4.71
C GLY A 40 3.35 14.33 3.50
N GLY A 41 4.39 13.68 2.98
CA GLY A 41 5.21 14.26 1.92
C GLY A 41 4.46 14.54 0.63
N HIS A 42 3.68 13.58 0.12
CA HIS A 42 2.83 13.78 -1.06
C HIS A 42 1.74 14.83 -0.80
N SER A 43 1.06 14.74 0.35
CA SER A 43 0.04 15.72 0.75
C SER A 43 0.58 17.14 0.84
N THR A 44 1.79 17.34 1.36
CA THR A 44 2.47 18.65 1.44
C THR A 44 2.71 19.21 0.03
N GLU A 45 3.18 18.38 -0.89
CA GLU A 45 3.43 18.81 -2.27
C GLU A 45 2.12 19.13 -3.00
N ILE A 46 1.06 18.35 -2.81
CA ILE A 46 -0.27 18.66 -3.35
C ILE A 46 -0.73 20.03 -2.84
N LEU A 47 -0.66 20.29 -1.53
CA LEU A 47 -1.05 21.57 -0.92
C LEU A 47 -0.26 22.77 -1.46
N ALA A 48 1.03 22.59 -1.79
CA ALA A 48 1.86 23.64 -2.37
C ALA A 48 1.35 24.12 -3.73
N HIS A 49 0.60 23.28 -4.46
CA HIS A 49 0.00 23.62 -5.76
C HIS A 49 -1.45 24.16 -5.65
N LEU A 50 -2.05 24.16 -4.45
CA LEU A 50 -3.43 24.59 -4.25
C LEU A 50 -3.52 26.05 -3.77
N ASN A 51 -4.62 26.72 -4.17
CA ASN A 51 -5.03 28.02 -3.61
C ASN A 51 -5.90 27.82 -2.35
N SER A 52 -6.48 28.88 -1.82
CA SER A 52 -7.34 28.87 -0.61
C SER A 52 -8.62 28.04 -0.75
N GLU A 53 -9.09 27.79 -1.95
CA GLU A 53 -10.32 27.01 -2.24
C GLU A 53 -10.04 25.51 -2.35
N GLY A 54 -8.79 25.14 -2.66
CA GLY A 54 -8.39 23.73 -2.80
C GLY A 54 -8.41 22.98 -1.47
N ARG A 55 -8.56 21.67 -1.51
CA ARG A 55 -8.61 20.82 -0.30
C ARG A 55 -7.86 19.51 -0.53
N VAL A 56 -7.23 19.01 0.55
CA VAL A 56 -6.59 17.68 0.58
C VAL A 56 -7.15 16.86 1.74
N TYR A 57 -7.57 15.65 1.46
CA TYR A 57 -8.03 14.67 2.45
C TYR A 57 -6.98 13.55 2.54
N GLY A 58 -6.27 13.49 3.66
CA GLY A 58 -5.22 12.47 3.90
C GLY A 58 -5.73 11.34 4.77
N PHE A 59 -5.74 10.11 4.23
CA PHE A 59 -6.10 8.90 4.96
C PHE A 59 -4.86 8.21 5.52
N ASP A 60 -4.93 7.76 6.75
CA ASP A 60 -4.00 6.78 7.29
C ASP A 60 -4.67 5.98 8.41
N GLN A 61 -4.50 4.66 8.38
CA GLN A 61 -5.01 3.78 9.44
C GLN A 61 -4.07 3.69 10.64
N ASP A 62 -2.78 4.03 10.44
CA ASP A 62 -1.80 4.03 11.52
C ASP A 62 -1.98 5.24 12.44
N GLY A 63 -2.21 4.98 13.72
CA GLY A 63 -2.33 6.03 14.73
C GLY A 63 -1.08 6.90 14.86
N ASP A 64 0.10 6.38 14.50
CA ASP A 64 1.37 7.12 14.57
C ASP A 64 1.44 8.23 13.51
N ALA A 65 0.71 8.12 12.40
CA ALA A 65 0.63 9.14 11.35
C ALA A 65 0.02 10.47 11.84
N LYS A 66 -0.74 10.46 12.94
CA LYS A 66 -1.29 11.69 13.56
C LYS A 66 -0.23 12.71 13.92
N ARG A 67 1.00 12.27 14.19
CA ARG A 67 2.13 13.18 14.55
C ARG A 67 2.57 14.05 13.39
N ASN A 68 2.24 13.64 12.15
CA ASN A 68 2.63 14.32 10.93
C ASN A 68 1.54 15.22 10.34
N VAL A 69 0.39 15.35 11.02
CA VAL A 69 -0.75 16.12 10.53
C VAL A 69 -0.34 17.55 10.22
N LEU A 70 -0.64 17.98 9.00
CA LEU A 70 -0.26 19.29 8.49
C LEU A 70 -1.11 20.39 9.14
N GLN A 71 -0.45 21.47 9.56
CA GLN A 71 -1.12 22.65 10.12
C GLN A 71 -1.54 23.59 8.97
N ASP A 72 -2.53 23.19 8.21
CA ASP A 72 -3.07 23.92 7.05
C ASP A 72 -4.58 23.69 7.00
N ASP A 73 -5.37 24.77 6.96
CA ASP A 73 -6.84 24.72 6.95
C ASP A 73 -7.42 24.01 5.70
N ARG A 74 -6.60 23.83 4.68
CA ARG A 74 -6.97 23.11 3.45
C ARG A 74 -6.76 21.60 3.58
N PHE A 75 -6.13 21.13 4.69
CA PHE A 75 -5.84 19.71 4.92
C PHE A 75 -6.78 19.11 5.96
N VAL A 76 -7.34 17.95 5.65
CA VAL A 76 -8.18 17.17 6.57
C VAL A 76 -7.59 15.79 6.74
N PHE A 77 -7.17 15.45 7.98
CA PHE A 77 -6.68 14.12 8.29
C PHE A 77 -7.83 13.16 8.65
N ILE A 78 -7.86 12.00 8.03
CA ILE A 78 -8.86 10.95 8.27
C ILE A 78 -8.15 9.70 8.81
N PRO A 79 -8.23 9.41 10.13
CA PRO A 79 -7.51 8.32 10.81
C PRO A 79 -8.15 6.94 10.55
N HIS A 80 -8.36 6.61 9.29
CA HIS A 80 -9.03 5.38 8.86
C HIS A 80 -8.41 4.80 7.58
N ASN A 81 -8.66 3.50 7.38
CA ASN A 81 -8.26 2.81 6.16
C ASN A 81 -9.01 3.39 4.94
N PHE A 82 -8.30 3.61 3.85
CA PHE A 82 -8.81 4.12 2.58
C PHE A 82 -9.85 3.19 1.91
N ARG A 83 -10.00 1.94 2.37
CA ARG A 83 -11.09 1.04 1.93
C ARG A 83 -12.48 1.64 2.12
N HIS A 84 -12.61 2.61 3.02
CA HIS A 84 -13.86 3.31 3.32
C HIS A 84 -13.88 4.75 2.75
N ILE A 85 -13.09 5.02 1.71
CA ILE A 85 -12.87 6.36 1.16
C ILE A 85 -14.18 7.13 0.91
N ARG A 86 -15.16 6.51 0.24
CA ARG A 86 -16.44 7.16 -0.09
C ARG A 86 -17.25 7.53 1.15
N ARG A 87 -17.26 6.65 2.16
CA ARG A 87 -17.97 6.90 3.41
C ARG A 87 -17.43 8.12 4.14
N PHE A 88 -16.11 8.17 4.31
CA PHE A 88 -15.49 9.27 5.06
C PHE A 88 -15.50 10.59 4.30
N LEU A 89 -15.31 10.60 3.00
CA LEU A 89 -15.45 11.81 2.20
C LEU A 89 -16.88 12.39 2.31
N ARG A 90 -17.91 11.54 2.27
CA ARG A 90 -19.30 11.97 2.46
C ARG A 90 -19.56 12.59 3.83
N LEU A 91 -18.93 12.11 4.91
CA LEU A 91 -19.03 12.73 6.23
C LEU A 91 -18.46 14.16 6.26
N HIS A 92 -17.54 14.47 5.35
CA HIS A 92 -17.01 15.82 5.14
C HIS A 92 -17.72 16.61 4.03
N GLY A 93 -18.88 16.14 3.58
CA GLY A 93 -19.66 16.80 2.52
C GLY A 93 -19.08 16.66 1.11
N VAL A 94 -18.08 15.79 0.91
CA VAL A 94 -17.41 15.60 -0.37
C VAL A 94 -18.02 14.40 -1.10
N THR A 95 -18.58 14.67 -2.29
CA THR A 95 -19.21 13.66 -3.15
C THR A 95 -18.37 13.33 -4.38
N ALA A 96 -17.48 14.24 -4.80
CA ALA A 96 -16.61 14.05 -5.95
C ALA A 96 -15.28 14.79 -5.76
N VAL A 97 -14.18 14.22 -6.31
CA VAL A 97 -12.82 14.73 -6.18
C VAL A 97 -12.14 14.86 -7.55
N ASP A 98 -11.14 15.74 -7.65
CA ASP A 98 -10.38 15.98 -8.87
C ASP A 98 -9.23 14.97 -9.05
N GLY A 99 -8.71 14.40 -7.94
CA GLY A 99 -7.66 13.40 -8.00
C GLY A 99 -7.53 12.56 -6.74
N ILE A 100 -7.03 11.34 -6.92
CA ILE A 100 -6.76 10.37 -5.85
C ILE A 100 -5.34 9.86 -6.02
N LEU A 101 -4.56 9.88 -4.93
CA LEU A 101 -3.23 9.28 -4.84
C LEU A 101 -3.26 8.13 -3.83
N ALA A 102 -2.56 7.05 -4.14
CA ALA A 102 -2.26 5.98 -3.20
C ALA A 102 -0.81 5.52 -3.38
N ASP A 103 0.03 5.72 -2.36
CA ASP A 103 1.40 5.18 -2.26
C ASP A 103 1.34 3.94 -1.35
N LEU A 104 1.17 2.76 -1.97
CA LEU A 104 0.82 1.54 -1.26
C LEU A 104 2.01 0.96 -0.46
N GLY A 105 1.72 0.07 0.46
CA GLY A 105 2.69 -0.64 1.27
C GLY A 105 2.92 -0.02 2.64
N VAL A 106 4.09 -0.28 3.24
CA VAL A 106 4.46 0.19 4.57
C VAL A 106 5.11 1.55 4.53
N SER A 107 4.77 2.42 5.48
CA SER A 107 5.51 3.67 5.65
C SER A 107 6.94 3.39 6.16
N SER A 108 7.87 4.31 5.90
CA SER A 108 9.22 4.19 6.43
C SER A 108 9.24 4.12 7.96
N HIS A 109 8.37 4.85 8.63
CA HIS A 109 8.24 4.79 10.08
C HIS A 109 7.87 3.37 10.54
N GLN A 110 6.87 2.74 9.92
CA GLN A 110 6.49 1.36 10.24
C GLN A 110 7.63 0.36 10.03
N PHE A 111 8.41 0.55 8.97
CA PHE A 111 9.52 -0.33 8.64
C PHE A 111 10.73 -0.12 9.54
N ASP A 112 10.99 1.12 9.96
CA ASP A 112 12.15 1.51 10.77
C ASP A 112 11.90 1.35 12.28
N GLU A 113 10.62 1.31 12.71
CA GLU A 113 10.27 1.08 14.11
C GLU A 113 10.48 -0.41 14.48
N PRO A 114 11.52 -0.74 15.26
CA PRO A 114 11.90 -2.14 15.50
C PRO A 114 10.81 -2.96 16.17
N THR A 115 9.93 -2.34 16.96
CA THR A 115 8.90 -3.04 17.75
C THR A 115 7.71 -3.50 16.91
N ARG A 116 7.54 -2.96 15.68
CA ARG A 116 6.39 -3.22 14.82
C ARG A 116 6.46 -4.56 14.05
N GLY A 117 7.64 -5.19 13.96
CA GLY A 117 7.84 -6.49 13.33
C GLY A 117 7.77 -6.54 11.80
N PHE A 118 7.72 -5.39 11.10
CA PHE A 118 7.71 -5.35 9.63
C PHE A 118 9.05 -5.71 9.00
N SER A 119 10.16 -5.42 9.70
CA SER A 119 11.50 -5.64 9.19
C SER A 119 12.04 -7.00 9.59
N THR A 120 12.57 -7.75 8.62
CA THR A 120 13.29 -9.00 8.86
C THR A 120 14.64 -8.81 9.60
N ARG A 121 15.10 -7.56 9.76
CA ARG A 121 16.34 -7.18 10.43
C ARG A 121 16.16 -6.93 11.93
N SER A 122 14.95 -6.58 12.35
CA SER A 122 14.60 -6.31 13.76
C SER A 122 14.34 -7.63 14.49
N GLU A 123 15.41 -8.38 14.76
CA GLU A 123 15.33 -9.77 15.21
C GLU A 123 14.56 -9.96 16.52
N ASP A 124 14.68 -9.03 17.45
CA ASP A 124 14.01 -9.11 18.76
C ASP A 124 12.57 -8.59 18.74
N ALA A 125 12.12 -8.09 17.59
CA ALA A 125 10.75 -7.61 17.41
C ALA A 125 9.72 -8.71 17.60
N SER A 126 8.55 -8.35 18.14
CA SER A 126 7.36 -9.20 18.10
C SER A 126 6.86 -9.38 16.67
N LEU A 127 6.17 -10.46 16.40
CA LEU A 127 5.51 -10.73 15.13
C LEU A 127 4.14 -10.02 15.09
N ASP A 128 4.13 -8.67 15.18
CA ASP A 128 2.91 -7.88 15.16
C ASP A 128 2.42 -7.63 13.73
N MET A 129 3.12 -6.83 12.97
CA MET A 129 2.86 -6.41 11.57
C MET A 129 1.53 -5.68 11.33
N ARG A 130 0.79 -5.26 12.37
CA ARG A 130 -0.43 -4.47 12.18
C ARG A 130 -0.10 -3.03 11.79
N MET A 131 -0.71 -2.53 10.75
CA MET A 131 -0.72 -1.08 10.42
C MET A 131 -1.67 -0.35 11.38
N ASP A 132 -2.86 -0.88 11.58
CA ASP A 132 -3.83 -0.39 12.58
C ASP A 132 -3.74 -1.21 13.87
N LYS A 133 -3.20 -0.62 14.94
CA LYS A 133 -3.06 -1.29 16.25
C LYS A 133 -4.39 -1.60 16.93
N ARG A 134 -5.52 -1.05 16.43
CA ARG A 134 -6.87 -1.33 16.94
C ARG A 134 -7.40 -2.70 16.52
N GLN A 135 -6.87 -3.28 15.42
CA GLN A 135 -7.24 -4.62 14.99
C GLN A 135 -6.58 -5.70 15.84
N SER A 136 -7.19 -6.89 15.92
CA SER A 136 -6.72 -8.00 16.76
C SER A 136 -5.75 -8.94 16.05
N LEU A 137 -5.82 -9.06 14.70
CA LEU A 137 -5.02 -10.01 13.93
C LEU A 137 -3.57 -9.54 13.85
N THR A 138 -2.64 -10.38 14.28
CA THR A 138 -1.19 -10.16 14.23
C THR A 138 -0.50 -11.27 13.44
N ALA A 139 0.74 -11.05 12.98
CA ALA A 139 1.53 -12.10 12.34
C ALA A 139 1.80 -13.27 13.30
N GLU A 140 1.95 -13.00 14.60
CA GLU A 140 2.04 -14.02 15.64
C GLU A 140 0.78 -14.91 15.64
N SER A 141 -0.41 -14.31 15.67
CA SER A 141 -1.66 -15.06 15.68
C SER A 141 -1.86 -15.85 14.38
N VAL A 142 -1.54 -15.27 13.22
CA VAL A 142 -1.59 -15.98 11.93
C VAL A 142 -0.74 -17.24 11.96
N LEU A 143 0.53 -17.13 12.35
CA LEU A 143 1.47 -18.27 12.39
C LEU A 143 1.03 -19.35 13.40
N ASN A 144 0.49 -18.94 14.55
CA ASN A 144 0.17 -19.87 15.63
C ASN A 144 -1.23 -20.48 15.53
N THR A 145 -2.17 -19.90 14.76
CA THR A 145 -3.57 -20.35 14.74
C THR A 145 -4.09 -20.85 13.39
N TYR A 146 -3.51 -20.35 12.27
CA TYR A 146 -4.03 -20.76 10.94
C TYR A 146 -3.77 -22.22 10.64
N GLY A 147 -4.73 -22.88 9.96
CA GLY A 147 -4.55 -24.24 9.44
C GLY A 147 -3.52 -24.30 8.30
N GLU A 148 -3.00 -25.50 8.04
CA GLU A 148 -1.96 -25.74 7.02
C GLU A 148 -2.38 -25.22 5.64
N GLN A 149 -3.61 -25.52 5.22
CA GLN A 149 -4.11 -25.08 3.93
C GLN A 149 -4.13 -23.57 3.80
N LYS A 150 -4.65 -22.86 4.79
CA LYS A 150 -4.74 -21.38 4.78
C LYS A 150 -3.35 -20.74 4.78
N LEU A 151 -2.39 -21.29 5.53
CA LEU A 151 -0.99 -20.85 5.50
C LEU A 151 -0.37 -21.08 4.12
N GLN A 152 -0.60 -22.24 3.51
CA GLN A 152 -0.10 -22.55 2.17
C GLN A 152 -0.64 -21.56 1.13
N GLU A 153 -1.94 -21.32 1.13
CA GLU A 153 -2.61 -20.37 0.22
C GLU A 153 -2.02 -18.96 0.39
N MET A 154 -1.92 -18.47 1.63
CA MET A 154 -1.35 -17.17 1.96
C MET A 154 0.10 -17.03 1.46
N PHE A 155 0.98 -17.98 1.77
CA PHE A 155 2.37 -17.91 1.33
C PHE A 155 2.53 -18.05 -0.18
N SER A 156 1.69 -18.85 -0.83
CA SER A 156 1.69 -19.00 -2.27
C SER A 156 1.17 -17.75 -2.98
N MET A 157 0.01 -17.24 -2.54
CA MET A 157 -0.67 -16.13 -3.23
C MET A 157 -0.02 -14.78 -2.95
N TYR A 158 0.35 -14.51 -1.69
CA TYR A 158 0.84 -13.20 -1.27
C TYR A 158 2.36 -13.08 -1.23
N GLY A 159 3.05 -14.20 -1.03
CA GLY A 159 4.51 -14.23 -0.97
C GLY A 159 5.19 -14.80 -2.21
N GLU A 160 4.44 -15.45 -3.10
CA GLU A 160 5.01 -16.21 -4.21
C GLU A 160 6.11 -17.19 -3.74
N VAL A 161 5.92 -17.76 -2.52
CA VAL A 161 6.88 -18.69 -1.88
C VAL A 161 6.83 -20.03 -2.58
N THR A 162 7.93 -20.44 -3.20
CA THR A 162 7.98 -21.65 -4.06
C THR A 162 7.70 -22.96 -3.33
N ASN A 163 8.06 -23.03 -2.03
CA ASN A 163 7.82 -24.19 -1.18
C ASN A 163 6.73 -23.94 -0.12
N ALA A 164 5.71 -23.15 -0.46
CA ALA A 164 4.63 -22.74 0.45
C ALA A 164 3.98 -23.91 1.20
N LYS A 165 3.75 -25.04 0.52
CA LYS A 165 3.19 -26.26 1.14
C LYS A 165 4.10 -26.84 2.23
N THR A 166 5.38 -26.96 1.93
CA THR A 166 6.37 -27.48 2.92
C THR A 166 6.52 -26.53 4.10
N LEU A 167 6.56 -25.22 3.84
CA LEU A 167 6.63 -24.18 4.86
C LEU A 167 5.39 -24.23 5.77
N ALA A 168 4.19 -24.27 5.21
CA ALA A 168 2.95 -24.35 5.97
C ALA A 168 2.89 -25.57 6.89
N LYS A 169 3.19 -26.75 6.34
CA LYS A 169 3.25 -28.00 7.13
C LYS A 169 4.26 -27.91 8.29
N ALA A 170 5.45 -27.38 8.03
CA ALA A 170 6.48 -27.20 9.05
C ALA A 170 6.03 -26.25 10.15
N ILE A 171 5.43 -25.09 9.80
CA ILE A 171 4.90 -24.11 10.77
C ILE A 171 3.89 -24.80 11.70
N VAL A 172 2.90 -25.51 11.14
CA VAL A 172 1.88 -26.23 11.94
C VAL A 172 2.50 -27.27 12.88
N THR A 173 3.52 -27.98 12.43
CA THR A 173 4.21 -28.98 13.25
C THR A 173 5.05 -28.33 14.37
N LEU A 174 5.81 -27.30 14.03
CA LEU A 174 6.81 -26.70 14.93
C LEU A 174 6.17 -25.81 16.00
N ARG A 175 5.09 -25.10 15.70
CA ARG A 175 4.37 -24.26 16.68
C ARG A 175 3.82 -25.03 17.86
N ASN A 176 3.52 -26.33 17.68
CA ASN A 176 3.07 -27.20 18.77
C ASN A 176 4.16 -27.46 19.81
N LYS A 177 5.43 -27.32 19.42
CA LYS A 177 6.58 -27.43 20.32
C LYS A 177 6.92 -26.09 20.94
N THR A 178 6.97 -25.05 20.12
CA THR A 178 7.34 -23.70 20.53
C THR A 178 6.55 -22.69 19.70
N PRO A 179 5.63 -21.93 20.30
CA PRO A 179 4.91 -20.87 19.62
C PRO A 179 5.84 -19.79 19.06
N PHE A 180 5.53 -19.27 17.89
CA PHE A 180 6.27 -18.18 17.27
C PHE A 180 5.89 -16.86 17.94
N ARG A 181 6.86 -16.13 18.48
CA ARG A 181 6.64 -14.84 19.16
C ARG A 181 7.48 -13.71 18.56
N THR A 182 8.71 -14.02 18.14
CA THR A 182 9.67 -13.03 17.67
C THR A 182 10.12 -13.33 16.24
N VAL A 183 10.59 -12.27 15.57
CA VAL A 183 11.19 -12.38 14.23
C VAL A 183 12.34 -13.36 14.22
N ARG A 184 13.25 -13.28 15.20
CA ARG A 184 14.40 -14.19 15.34
C ARG A 184 13.96 -15.63 15.50
N GLY A 185 13.07 -15.89 16.45
CA GLY A 185 12.58 -17.25 16.73
C GLY A 185 11.93 -17.88 15.51
N PHE A 186 11.10 -17.13 14.78
CA PHE A 186 10.48 -17.60 13.55
C PHE A 186 11.53 -17.89 12.45
N LYS A 187 12.44 -16.96 12.17
CA LYS A 187 13.50 -17.12 11.15
C LYS A 187 14.39 -18.33 11.45
N GLN A 188 14.83 -18.49 12.69
CA GLN A 188 15.66 -19.62 13.10
C GLN A 188 14.93 -20.95 12.94
N THR A 189 13.66 -21.00 13.33
CA THR A 189 12.87 -22.23 13.28
C THR A 189 12.63 -22.73 11.83
N ILE A 190 12.55 -21.83 10.86
CA ILE A 190 12.34 -22.19 9.46
C ILE A 190 13.60 -22.11 8.60
N ALA A 191 14.78 -21.92 9.20
CA ALA A 191 16.03 -21.70 8.48
C ALA A 191 16.36 -22.80 7.45
N ASP A 192 16.13 -24.07 7.82
CA ASP A 192 16.40 -25.23 6.97
C ASP A 192 15.44 -25.33 5.76
N LEU A 193 14.35 -24.58 5.78
CA LEU A 193 13.35 -24.55 4.71
C LEU A 193 13.63 -23.46 3.67
N VAL A 194 14.57 -22.58 3.92
CA VAL A 194 14.90 -21.46 3.02
C VAL A 194 15.36 -21.98 1.67
N LYS A 195 14.74 -21.47 0.60
CA LYS A 195 15.09 -21.78 -0.79
C LYS A 195 15.72 -20.56 -1.47
N GLY A 196 16.88 -20.78 -2.07
CA GLY A 196 17.60 -19.72 -2.80
C GLY A 196 18.21 -18.67 -1.86
N ASN A 197 18.12 -17.40 -2.24
CA ASN A 197 18.67 -16.30 -1.44
C ASN A 197 17.84 -16.05 -0.16
N PRO A 198 18.43 -16.18 1.04
CA PRO A 198 17.70 -16.04 2.31
C PRO A 198 16.98 -14.69 2.47
N ASN A 199 17.61 -13.59 2.09
CA ASN A 199 17.00 -12.27 2.22
C ASN A 199 15.75 -12.14 1.37
N ARG A 200 15.79 -12.66 0.14
CA ARG A 200 14.64 -12.68 -0.76
C ARG A 200 13.53 -13.59 -0.21
N TYR A 201 13.89 -14.78 0.26
CA TYR A 201 12.94 -15.73 0.82
C TYR A 201 12.19 -15.15 2.02
N PHE A 202 12.92 -14.60 2.99
CA PHE A 202 12.30 -13.96 4.15
C PHE A 202 11.47 -12.73 3.76
N ALA A 203 11.91 -11.93 2.80
CA ALA A 203 11.12 -10.82 2.31
C ALA A 203 9.76 -11.29 1.74
N GLN A 204 9.73 -12.40 1.00
CA GLN A 204 8.51 -13.01 0.47
C GLN A 204 7.59 -13.53 1.57
N VAL A 205 8.16 -14.24 2.57
CA VAL A 205 7.40 -14.77 3.72
C VAL A 205 6.79 -13.63 4.54
N PHE A 206 7.57 -12.58 4.83
CA PHE A 206 7.11 -11.42 5.61
C PHE A 206 6.11 -10.56 4.82
N GLN A 207 6.27 -10.44 3.51
CA GLN A 207 5.27 -9.81 2.65
C GLN A 207 3.93 -10.55 2.74
N ALA A 208 3.93 -11.88 2.69
CA ALA A 208 2.70 -12.66 2.79
C ALA A 208 1.99 -12.44 4.13
N LEU A 209 2.74 -12.47 5.24
CA LEU A 209 2.20 -12.21 6.58
C LEU A 209 1.62 -10.79 6.68
N ARG A 210 2.34 -9.79 6.17
CA ARG A 210 1.91 -8.39 6.20
C ARG A 210 0.62 -8.17 5.44
N ILE A 211 0.54 -8.70 4.21
CA ILE A 211 -0.65 -8.60 3.37
C ILE A 211 -1.85 -9.25 4.06
N GLU A 212 -1.67 -10.44 4.65
CA GLU A 212 -2.74 -11.15 5.37
C GLU A 212 -3.20 -10.38 6.61
N VAL A 213 -2.25 -9.93 7.45
CA VAL A 213 -2.56 -9.20 8.70
C VAL A 213 -3.36 -7.93 8.41
N ASN A 214 -3.02 -7.20 7.36
CA ASN A 214 -3.60 -5.89 7.07
C ASN A 214 -4.68 -5.93 5.99
N ASP A 215 -4.96 -7.10 5.41
CA ASP A 215 -5.88 -7.28 4.28
C ASP A 215 -5.62 -6.25 3.16
N GLU A 216 -4.33 -6.07 2.80
CA GLU A 216 -3.90 -5.01 1.89
C GLU A 216 -4.54 -5.12 0.51
N THR A 217 -4.64 -6.34 -0.02
CA THR A 217 -5.27 -6.59 -1.33
C THR A 217 -6.77 -6.39 -1.32
N GLY A 218 -7.45 -6.75 -0.23
CA GLY A 218 -8.87 -6.48 -0.02
C GLY A 218 -9.15 -4.99 0.06
N ALA A 219 -8.38 -4.25 0.88
CA ALA A 219 -8.50 -2.81 1.00
C ALA A 219 -8.30 -2.08 -0.34
N LEU A 220 -7.30 -2.50 -1.13
CA LEU A 220 -7.04 -1.96 -2.46
C LEU A 220 -8.22 -2.20 -3.42
N ARG A 221 -8.76 -3.42 -3.45
CA ARG A 221 -9.92 -3.76 -4.31
C ARG A 221 -11.16 -2.95 -3.90
N GLU A 222 -11.47 -2.88 -2.61
CA GLU A 222 -12.59 -2.10 -2.09
C GLU A 222 -12.46 -0.60 -2.41
N MET A 223 -11.28 -0.03 -2.29
CA MET A 223 -11.02 1.36 -2.69
C MET A 223 -11.25 1.55 -4.18
N LEU A 224 -10.62 0.71 -5.02
CA LEU A 224 -10.72 0.81 -6.47
C LEU A 224 -12.17 0.75 -6.97
N THR A 225 -13.02 -0.10 -6.40
CA THR A 225 -14.45 -0.19 -6.78
C THR A 225 -15.23 1.09 -6.48
N GLN A 226 -14.78 1.92 -5.55
CA GLN A 226 -15.42 3.18 -5.17
C GLN A 226 -14.94 4.38 -6.02
N VAL A 227 -13.74 4.27 -6.61
CA VAL A 227 -13.09 5.37 -7.35
C VAL A 227 -13.91 5.87 -8.54
N PRO A 228 -14.58 5.03 -9.37
CA PRO A 228 -15.40 5.51 -10.47
C PRO A 228 -16.50 6.50 -10.06
N ASP A 229 -17.10 6.28 -8.88
CA ASP A 229 -18.17 7.14 -8.36
C ASP A 229 -17.63 8.41 -7.69
N LEU A 230 -16.36 8.42 -7.31
CA LEU A 230 -15.73 9.53 -6.58
C LEU A 230 -15.00 10.50 -7.49
N LEU A 231 -14.37 10.02 -8.56
CA LEU A 231 -13.66 10.90 -9.47
C LEU A 231 -14.64 11.69 -10.34
N LYS A 232 -14.38 12.99 -10.49
CA LYS A 232 -15.03 13.82 -11.53
C LYS A 232 -14.59 13.33 -12.92
N PRO A 233 -15.39 13.53 -13.98
CA PRO A 233 -14.92 13.33 -15.35
C PRO A 233 -13.62 14.10 -15.61
N GLY A 234 -12.62 13.45 -16.19
CA GLY A 234 -11.26 14.00 -16.36
C GLY A 234 -10.40 14.03 -15.10
N GLY A 235 -10.95 13.63 -13.95
CA GLY A 235 -10.18 13.42 -12.71
C GLY A 235 -9.26 12.21 -12.81
N ARG A 236 -8.17 12.20 -12.05
CA ARG A 236 -7.13 11.15 -12.15
C ARG A 236 -6.91 10.41 -10.87
N ILE A 237 -6.60 9.12 -11.03
CA ILE A 237 -6.05 8.28 -9.96
C ILE A 237 -4.61 7.93 -10.29
N VAL A 238 -3.74 8.11 -9.30
CA VAL A 238 -2.32 7.76 -9.34
C VAL A 238 -2.06 6.73 -8.25
N ILE A 239 -1.52 5.58 -8.62
CA ILE A 239 -1.19 4.52 -7.65
C ILE A 239 0.27 4.12 -7.82
N ILE A 240 1.00 4.13 -6.70
CA ILE A 240 2.35 3.59 -6.57
C ILE A 240 2.23 2.25 -5.85
N SER A 241 2.73 1.19 -6.46
CA SER A 241 2.74 -0.17 -5.91
C SER A 241 4.17 -0.68 -5.77
N PHE A 242 4.42 -1.60 -4.83
CA PHE A 242 5.77 -2.10 -4.52
C PHE A 242 5.95 -3.59 -4.76
N HIS A 243 4.90 -4.32 -5.08
CA HIS A 243 4.98 -5.73 -5.44
C HIS A 243 4.04 -6.11 -6.60
N SER A 244 4.31 -7.29 -7.18
CA SER A 244 3.64 -7.79 -8.37
C SER A 244 2.11 -7.91 -8.25
N LEU A 245 1.61 -8.24 -7.06
CA LEU A 245 0.18 -8.44 -6.82
C LEU A 245 -0.59 -7.12 -6.88
N GLU A 246 -0.10 -6.07 -6.19
CA GLU A 246 -0.70 -4.73 -6.26
C GLU A 246 -0.71 -4.22 -7.70
N ASP A 247 0.45 -4.26 -8.36
CA ASP A 247 0.59 -3.80 -9.74
C ASP A 247 -0.37 -4.53 -10.70
N ARG A 248 -0.58 -5.83 -10.49
CA ARG A 248 -1.52 -6.65 -11.26
C ARG A 248 -2.97 -6.22 -11.04
N ILE A 249 -3.39 -6.05 -9.77
CA ILE A 249 -4.73 -5.59 -9.40
C ILE A 249 -5.04 -4.23 -10.05
N VAL A 250 -4.14 -3.27 -9.87
CA VAL A 250 -4.28 -1.91 -10.43
C VAL A 250 -4.33 -1.93 -11.95
N LYS A 251 -3.39 -2.64 -12.60
CA LYS A 251 -3.34 -2.78 -14.05
C LYS A 251 -4.63 -3.36 -14.62
N GLN A 252 -5.14 -4.43 -14.01
CA GLN A 252 -6.36 -5.10 -14.47
C GLN A 252 -7.57 -4.18 -14.30
N PHE A 253 -7.70 -3.55 -13.14
CA PHE A 253 -8.82 -2.65 -12.89
C PHE A 253 -8.83 -1.43 -13.84
N PHE A 254 -7.69 -0.79 -14.05
CA PHE A 254 -7.61 0.36 -14.98
C PHE A 254 -7.93 -0.04 -16.42
N ARG A 255 -7.53 -1.25 -16.81
CA ARG A 255 -7.71 -1.72 -18.19
C ARG A 255 -9.11 -2.29 -18.46
N TYR A 256 -9.69 -2.99 -17.48
CA TYR A 256 -10.89 -3.79 -17.69
C TYR A 256 -12.08 -3.38 -16.82
N GLY A 257 -11.89 -2.49 -15.83
CA GLY A 257 -12.90 -2.15 -14.83
C GLY A 257 -13.20 -3.29 -13.84
N ARG A 258 -12.38 -4.36 -13.84
CA ARG A 258 -12.53 -5.57 -13.02
C ARG A 258 -11.17 -6.12 -12.62
N PHE A 259 -11.13 -7.03 -11.66
CA PHE A 259 -9.90 -7.57 -11.08
C PHE A 259 -9.41 -8.86 -11.74
N GLU A 260 -10.30 -9.59 -12.38
CA GLU A 260 -10.01 -10.80 -13.12
C GLU A 260 -9.64 -10.47 -14.57
N ALA A 261 -8.64 -11.18 -15.11
CA ALA A 261 -8.19 -10.96 -16.48
C ALA A 261 -9.18 -11.53 -17.52
N LYS A 262 -9.94 -12.57 -17.12
CA LYS A 262 -10.96 -13.22 -17.94
C LYS A 262 -12.31 -13.09 -17.26
N ASP A 263 -13.33 -12.83 -18.03
CA ASP A 263 -14.73 -12.94 -17.62
C ASP A 263 -15.12 -14.41 -17.71
N GLU A 264 -15.72 -14.96 -16.67
CA GLU A 264 -16.28 -16.34 -16.75
C GLU A 264 -17.35 -16.42 -17.83
N GLN A 265 -18.02 -15.30 -18.15
CA GLN A 265 -19.03 -15.17 -19.20
C GLN A 265 -18.44 -14.85 -20.58
N ASP A 266 -17.15 -14.48 -20.65
CA ASP A 266 -16.41 -14.21 -21.90
C ASP A 266 -15.00 -14.82 -21.86
N PRO A 267 -14.89 -16.17 -21.91
CA PRO A 267 -13.60 -16.86 -21.89
C PRO A 267 -12.67 -16.48 -23.06
N PHE A 268 -13.23 -15.97 -24.13
CA PHE A 268 -12.50 -15.60 -25.36
C PHE A 268 -12.18 -14.10 -25.45
N GLY A 269 -12.68 -13.26 -24.52
CA GLY A 269 -12.44 -11.81 -24.53
C GLY A 269 -13.14 -11.09 -25.70
N SER A 270 -14.27 -11.64 -26.14
CA SER A 270 -15.02 -11.15 -27.32
C SER A 270 -15.80 -9.87 -27.03
N PHE A 271 -16.13 -9.60 -25.76
CA PHE A 271 -16.85 -8.39 -25.37
C PHE A 271 -15.90 -7.24 -25.05
N PRO A 272 -16.16 -6.03 -25.54
CA PRO A 272 -15.37 -4.87 -25.18
C PRO A 272 -15.43 -4.67 -23.66
N SER A 273 -14.28 -4.54 -23.00
CA SER A 273 -14.24 -4.19 -21.58
C SER A 273 -14.75 -2.75 -21.40
N ILE A 274 -15.88 -2.61 -20.72
CA ILE A 274 -16.41 -1.29 -20.34
C ILE A 274 -15.68 -0.87 -19.07
N THR A 275 -14.54 -0.20 -19.24
CA THR A 275 -13.86 0.43 -18.12
C THR A 275 -14.25 1.89 -18.02
N PRO A 276 -14.52 2.43 -16.81
CA PRO A 276 -14.78 3.86 -16.64
C PRO A 276 -13.51 4.73 -16.78
N PHE A 277 -12.38 4.10 -17.13
CA PHE A 277 -11.07 4.75 -17.15
C PHE A 277 -10.39 4.70 -18.50
N ARG A 278 -9.75 5.81 -18.85
CA ARG A 278 -8.70 5.88 -19.84
C ARG A 278 -7.34 5.67 -19.14
N THR A 279 -6.67 4.54 -19.44
CA THR A 279 -5.32 4.28 -18.93
C THR A 279 -4.33 5.27 -19.54
N ILE A 280 -3.68 6.10 -18.72
CA ILE A 280 -2.68 7.07 -19.15
C ILE A 280 -1.31 6.39 -19.32
N THR A 281 -0.91 5.56 -18.35
CA THR A 281 0.36 4.83 -18.39
C THR A 281 0.17 3.43 -18.94
N LYS A 282 0.54 3.18 -20.21
CA LYS A 282 0.53 1.80 -20.78
C LYS A 282 1.53 0.89 -20.08
N LYS A 283 2.74 1.40 -19.78
CA LYS A 283 3.76 0.76 -18.93
C LYS A 283 3.82 1.53 -17.61
N PRO A 284 4.13 0.89 -16.47
CA PRO A 284 4.33 1.63 -15.23
C PRO A 284 5.54 2.56 -15.34
N ILE A 285 5.45 3.72 -14.70
CA ILE A 285 6.60 4.58 -14.46
C ILE A 285 7.39 3.98 -13.29
N THR A 286 8.71 3.92 -13.43
CA THR A 286 9.62 3.39 -12.40
C THR A 286 10.63 4.46 -12.00
N PRO A 287 11.18 4.39 -10.77
CA PRO A 287 12.15 5.38 -10.29
C PRO A 287 13.38 5.48 -11.18
N SER A 288 13.88 6.71 -11.35
CA SER A 288 15.13 6.99 -12.04
C SER A 288 16.34 6.52 -11.20
N GLU A 289 17.49 6.33 -11.83
CA GLU A 289 18.74 6.03 -11.12
C GLU A 289 19.09 7.09 -10.08
N LYS A 290 18.80 8.36 -10.37
CA LYS A 290 19.00 9.47 -9.44
C LYS A 290 18.14 9.31 -8.17
N GLU A 291 16.89 8.87 -8.32
CA GLU A 291 16.00 8.60 -7.19
C GLU A 291 16.47 7.36 -6.41
N LEU A 292 16.84 6.28 -7.10
CA LEU A 292 17.34 5.06 -6.47
C LEU A 292 18.58 5.29 -5.62
N ASN A 293 19.46 6.19 -6.05
CA ASN A 293 20.65 6.57 -5.29
C ASN A 293 20.31 7.34 -4.01
N ARG A 294 19.21 8.09 -4.00
CA ARG A 294 18.73 8.85 -2.82
C ARG A 294 17.79 8.05 -1.94
N ASN A 295 16.95 7.21 -2.57
CA ASN A 295 15.95 6.39 -1.88
C ASN A 295 15.96 4.94 -2.44
N PRO A 296 16.87 4.06 -1.96
CA PRO A 296 16.93 2.67 -2.40
C PRO A 296 15.64 1.86 -2.16
N ARG A 297 14.75 2.33 -1.26
CA ARG A 297 13.45 1.69 -0.99
C ARG A 297 12.48 1.83 -2.16
N ALA A 298 12.68 2.82 -3.03
CA ALA A 298 11.87 3.02 -4.23
C ALA A 298 12.11 1.96 -5.32
N ARG A 299 13.12 1.08 -5.17
CA ARG A 299 13.55 0.13 -6.23
C ARG A 299 12.43 -0.67 -6.88
N SER A 300 11.45 -1.08 -6.11
CA SER A 300 10.34 -1.91 -6.60
C SER A 300 9.11 -1.09 -6.98
N ALA A 301 9.16 0.24 -6.83
CA ALA A 301 8.03 1.11 -7.09
C ALA A 301 7.61 1.11 -8.56
N LYS A 302 6.30 1.08 -8.76
CA LYS A 302 5.64 1.14 -10.07
C LYS A 302 4.46 2.08 -9.99
N LEU A 303 4.53 3.21 -10.67
CA LEU A 303 3.44 4.18 -10.70
C LEU A 303 2.55 3.96 -11.92
N ARG A 304 1.24 3.91 -11.69
CA ARG A 304 0.22 3.84 -12.73
C ARG A 304 -0.78 4.98 -12.59
N ILE A 305 -1.21 5.50 -13.74
CA ILE A 305 -2.14 6.61 -13.86
C ILE A 305 -3.33 6.18 -14.72
N ALA A 306 -4.54 6.49 -14.25
CA ALA A 306 -5.76 6.42 -15.06
C ALA A 306 -6.59 7.69 -14.88
N GLU A 307 -7.32 8.06 -15.91
CA GLU A 307 -8.21 9.22 -15.93
C GLU A 307 -9.65 8.75 -16.13
N LYS A 308 -10.58 9.27 -15.35
CA LYS A 308 -12.00 8.97 -15.51
C LYS A 308 -12.52 9.56 -16.83
N ILE A 309 -13.22 8.74 -17.60
CA ILE A 309 -13.91 9.14 -18.83
C ILE A 309 -15.22 9.86 -18.49
#